data_7f0362b5474b874c0ad87b5aea8f00f3
#
_entry.id   7f0362b5474b874c0ad87b5aea8f00f3
#
_cell.length_a   1.000
_cell.length_b   1.000
_cell.length_c   1.000
_cell.angle_alpha   90.00
_cell.angle_beta   90.00
_cell.angle_gamma   90.00
#
_symmetry.space_group_name_H-M   'P 1'
#
loop_
_entity.id
_entity.type
_entity.pdbx_description
1 polymer ?
#
loop_
_entity_poly.entity_id
_entity_poly.type
_entity_poly.pdbx_seq_one_letter_code
_entity_poly.pdbx_strand_id
1 'polypeptide(L)'
;MKISDLLKLSTDNLRRRKGRTALTVIGVVVGTCAIVVMISLGIATNRRTDEMLSTWSDLTQIQVFSYSENPDTPALDDKMVAQFKEMENVVAATPLYNFQSMNANVVAGKKDRYSMYMYNAVGMDVDAIEPMGIELVSGSYLTGQSLGRNKIPVLVGEDTAYQFEDTKK
;
A
#
# COMPACT_ATOMS: atom_id res chain seq x y z
N MET A 1 8.15 -20.40 -62.56
CA MET A 1 9.05 -20.58 -61.42
C MET A 1 8.19 -20.93 -60.17
N LYS A 2 8.49 -22.02 -59.55
CA LYS A 2 7.77 -22.41 -58.31
C LYS A 2 8.30 -21.59 -57.15
N ILE A 3 7.42 -21.21 -56.21
CA ILE A 3 7.80 -20.45 -55.01
C ILE A 3 8.94 -21.14 -54.22
N SER A 4 8.98 -22.46 -54.25
CA SER A 4 10.05 -23.26 -53.63
C SER A 4 11.44 -22.98 -54.24
N ASP A 5 11.53 -22.70 -55.54
CA ASP A 5 12.79 -22.42 -56.21
C ASP A 5 13.33 -21.04 -55.86
N LEU A 6 12.42 -20.04 -55.70
CA LEU A 6 12.74 -18.71 -55.23
C LEU A 6 13.28 -18.70 -53.78
N LEU A 7 12.61 -19.48 -52.90
CA LEU A 7 13.05 -19.63 -51.50
C LEU A 7 14.41 -20.29 -51.39
N LYS A 8 14.64 -21.32 -52.23
CA LYS A 8 15.92 -22.04 -52.25
C LYS A 8 17.09 -21.14 -52.73
N LEU A 9 16.86 -20.38 -53.79
CA LEU A 9 17.82 -19.40 -54.30
C LEU A 9 18.14 -18.29 -53.29
N SER A 10 17.11 -17.80 -52.60
CA SER A 10 17.27 -16.78 -51.57
C SER A 10 18.06 -17.31 -50.35
N THR A 11 17.77 -18.53 -49.91
CA THR A 11 18.46 -19.16 -48.79
C THR A 11 19.93 -19.46 -49.11
N ASP A 12 20.22 -19.93 -50.34
CA ASP A 12 21.58 -20.19 -50.79
C ASP A 12 22.45 -18.90 -50.90
N ASN A 13 21.84 -17.79 -51.29
CA ASN A 13 22.53 -16.48 -51.30
C ASN A 13 22.83 -15.97 -49.90
N LEU A 14 21.91 -16.17 -48.94
CA LEU A 14 22.13 -15.85 -47.52
C LEU A 14 23.26 -16.71 -46.94
N ARG A 15 23.32 -17.99 -47.30
CA ARG A 15 24.33 -18.95 -46.81
C ARG A 15 25.72 -18.65 -47.34
N ARG A 16 25.85 -18.06 -48.50
CA ARG A 16 27.17 -17.67 -49.11
C ARG A 16 27.84 -16.50 -48.37
N ARG A 17 27.04 -15.62 -47.71
CA ARG A 17 27.55 -14.43 -47.01
C ARG A 17 27.18 -14.47 -45.52
N LYS A 18 27.44 -15.58 -44.84
CA LYS A 18 27.05 -15.86 -43.47
C LYS A 18 27.37 -14.71 -42.47
N GLY A 19 28.55 -14.12 -42.56
CA GLY A 19 28.97 -13.07 -41.64
C GLY A 19 28.14 -11.81 -41.78
N ARG A 20 27.84 -11.34 -43.00
CA ARG A 20 27.02 -10.14 -43.22
C ARG A 20 25.56 -10.39 -42.77
N THR A 21 25.02 -11.56 -43.11
CA THR A 21 23.67 -11.92 -42.71
C THR A 21 23.54 -12.04 -41.21
N ALA A 22 24.49 -12.69 -40.53
CA ALA A 22 24.49 -12.80 -39.06
C ALA A 22 24.57 -11.41 -38.40
N LEU A 23 25.43 -10.53 -38.88
CA LEU A 23 25.56 -9.18 -38.32
C LEU A 23 24.25 -8.39 -38.43
N THR A 24 23.58 -8.50 -39.60
CA THR A 24 22.30 -7.81 -39.81
C THR A 24 21.21 -8.35 -38.92
N VAL A 25 21.11 -9.70 -38.77
CA VAL A 25 20.12 -10.33 -37.91
C VAL A 25 20.36 -9.94 -36.44
N ILE A 26 21.62 -9.98 -35.99
CA ILE A 26 21.97 -9.57 -34.62
C ILE A 26 21.57 -8.11 -34.39
N GLY A 27 21.86 -7.22 -35.33
CA GLY A 27 21.48 -5.80 -35.23
C GLY A 27 19.95 -5.62 -35.09
N VAL A 28 19.17 -6.32 -35.90
CA VAL A 28 17.70 -6.26 -35.81
C VAL A 28 17.20 -6.85 -34.50
N VAL A 29 17.72 -8.01 -34.07
CA VAL A 29 17.32 -8.64 -32.80
C VAL A 29 17.65 -7.73 -31.62
N VAL A 30 18.85 -7.18 -31.54
CA VAL A 30 19.24 -6.28 -30.46
C VAL A 30 18.35 -5.01 -30.45
N GLY A 31 18.10 -4.43 -31.62
CA GLY A 31 17.24 -3.24 -31.74
C GLY A 31 15.80 -3.51 -31.30
N THR A 32 15.22 -4.63 -31.73
CA THR A 32 13.85 -5.00 -31.33
C THR A 32 13.77 -5.34 -29.83
N CYS A 33 14.75 -6.08 -29.29
CA CYS A 33 14.81 -6.36 -27.86
C CYS A 33 14.90 -5.10 -27.01
N ALA A 34 15.73 -4.13 -27.43
CA ALA A 34 15.86 -2.86 -26.73
C ALA A 34 14.53 -2.10 -26.66
N ILE A 35 13.79 -2.04 -27.78
CA ILE A 35 12.47 -1.40 -27.83
C ILE A 35 11.47 -2.11 -26.90
N VAL A 36 11.41 -3.43 -26.94
CA VAL A 36 10.50 -4.21 -26.09
C VAL A 36 10.80 -4.00 -24.62
N VAL A 37 12.08 -4.03 -24.23
CA VAL A 37 12.50 -3.78 -22.84
C VAL A 37 12.11 -2.36 -22.40
N MET A 38 12.33 -1.37 -23.25
CA MET A 38 12.00 0.03 -22.92
C MET A 38 10.50 0.24 -22.72
N ILE A 39 9.66 -0.33 -23.60
CA ILE A 39 8.21 -0.27 -23.48
C ILE A 39 7.74 -1.02 -22.23
N SER A 40 8.27 -2.21 -21.97
CA SER A 40 7.92 -3.02 -20.81
C SER A 40 8.27 -2.31 -19.50
N LEU A 41 9.42 -1.67 -19.44
CA LEU A 41 9.84 -0.88 -18.28
C LEU A 41 8.92 0.32 -18.06
N GLY A 42 8.53 1.02 -19.11
CA GLY A 42 7.58 2.14 -19.04
C GLY A 42 6.22 1.72 -18.47
N ILE A 43 5.68 0.61 -18.98
CA ILE A 43 4.41 0.06 -18.48
C ILE A 43 4.53 -0.37 -17.01
N ALA A 44 5.62 -1.07 -16.66
CA ALA A 44 5.85 -1.52 -15.29
C ALA A 44 5.99 -0.36 -14.31
N THR A 45 6.66 0.72 -14.71
CA THR A 45 6.82 1.92 -13.87
C THR A 45 5.49 2.62 -13.64
N ASN A 46 4.70 2.82 -14.69
CA ASN A 46 3.36 3.43 -14.54
C ASN A 46 2.48 2.60 -13.61
N ARG A 47 2.44 1.28 -13.79
CA ARG A 47 1.66 0.39 -12.95
C ARG A 47 2.08 0.44 -11.48
N ARG A 48 3.39 0.47 -11.21
CA ARG A 48 3.89 0.65 -9.84
C ARG A 48 3.49 2.00 -9.24
N THR A 49 3.53 3.06 -10.04
CA THR A 49 3.10 4.39 -9.58
C THR A 49 1.62 4.39 -9.22
N ASP A 50 0.77 3.79 -10.07
CA ASP A 50 -0.67 3.68 -9.80
C ASP A 50 -0.94 2.83 -8.55
N GLU A 51 -0.25 1.71 -8.38
CA GLU A 51 -0.34 0.87 -7.18
C GLU A 51 0.14 1.61 -5.92
N MET A 52 1.23 2.37 -5.99
CA MET A 52 1.70 3.20 -4.88
C MET A 52 0.70 4.30 -4.53
N LEU A 53 0.15 4.99 -5.52
CA LEU A 53 -0.85 6.04 -5.29
C LEU A 53 -2.12 5.48 -4.66
N SER A 54 -2.57 4.32 -5.09
CA SER A 54 -3.75 3.65 -4.52
C SER A 54 -3.51 3.11 -3.10
N THR A 55 -2.28 2.79 -2.75
CA THR A 55 -1.93 2.25 -1.42
C THR A 55 -1.59 3.37 -0.42
N TRP A 56 -1.00 4.48 -0.89
CA TRP A 56 -0.53 5.56 -0.02
C TRP A 56 -1.55 6.66 0.23
N SER A 57 -2.55 6.75 -0.61
CA SER A 57 -3.53 7.82 -0.51
C SER A 57 -4.86 7.29 -1.00
N ASP A 58 -5.72 6.97 -0.07
CA ASP A 58 -7.13 7.14 -0.36
C ASP A 58 -7.29 8.64 -0.68
N LEU A 59 -7.35 8.96 -1.98
CA LEU A 59 -7.45 10.34 -2.50
C LEU A 59 -8.67 11.08 -1.95
N THR A 60 -9.52 10.39 -1.21
CA THR A 60 -10.69 10.91 -0.53
C THR A 60 -10.42 11.32 0.91
N GLN A 61 -9.25 10.96 1.48
CA GLN A 61 -8.90 11.31 2.87
C GLN A 61 -8.17 12.65 2.93
N ILE A 62 -8.67 13.55 3.75
CA ILE A 62 -8.08 14.86 4.03
C ILE A 62 -7.61 14.87 5.48
N GLN A 63 -6.31 15.05 5.70
CA GLN A 63 -5.77 15.26 7.03
C GLN A 63 -5.66 16.75 7.34
N VAL A 64 -6.26 17.15 8.43
CA VAL A 64 -6.24 18.53 8.90
C VAL A 64 -5.30 18.63 10.11
N PHE A 65 -4.32 19.51 10.02
CA PHE A 65 -3.37 19.78 11.09
C PHE A 65 -3.45 21.24 11.53
N SER A 66 -3.29 21.49 12.82
CA SER A 66 -3.11 22.84 13.35
C SER A 66 -1.67 22.97 13.85
N TYR A 67 -0.88 23.80 13.19
CA TYR A 67 0.51 24.09 13.55
C TYR A 67 0.70 25.49 14.10
N SER A 68 -0.40 26.22 14.30
CA SER A 68 -0.30 27.64 14.66
C SER A 68 -0.19 27.81 16.18
N GLU A 69 0.83 28.52 16.64
CA GLU A 69 0.92 29.06 18.00
C GLU A 69 0.04 30.32 18.18
N ASN A 70 -0.65 30.78 17.15
CA ASN A 70 -1.49 31.95 17.19
C ASN A 70 -2.80 31.63 17.94
N PRO A 71 -3.12 32.36 19.04
CA PRO A 71 -4.34 32.12 19.80
C PRO A 71 -5.65 32.35 19.00
N ASP A 72 -5.59 33.03 17.87
CA ASP A 72 -6.75 33.26 16.99
C ASP A 72 -7.01 32.09 16.03
N THR A 73 -6.14 31.08 15.99
CA THR A 73 -6.35 29.90 15.16
C THR A 73 -7.38 28.98 15.82
N PRO A 74 -8.41 28.54 15.07
CA PRO A 74 -9.40 27.61 15.60
C PRO A 74 -8.74 26.34 16.13
N ALA A 75 -9.07 25.94 17.35
CA ALA A 75 -8.60 24.68 17.90
C ALA A 75 -9.28 23.51 17.18
N LEU A 76 -8.50 22.46 16.88
CA LEU A 76 -9.05 21.19 16.42
C LEU A 76 -9.61 20.42 17.63
N ASP A 77 -10.82 20.77 18.02
CA ASP A 77 -11.55 20.16 19.13
C ASP A 77 -12.72 19.29 18.61
N ASP A 78 -13.42 18.64 19.52
CA ASP A 78 -14.58 17.80 19.19
C ASP A 78 -15.70 18.57 18.47
N LYS A 79 -15.80 19.90 18.70
CA LYS A 79 -16.78 20.74 17.99
C LYS A 79 -16.41 20.92 16.53
N MET A 80 -15.12 21.07 16.25
CA MET A 80 -14.61 21.17 14.88
C MET A 80 -14.82 19.84 14.14
N VAL A 81 -14.57 18.71 14.79
CA VAL A 81 -14.84 17.38 14.23
C VAL A 81 -16.33 17.22 13.91
N ALA A 82 -17.22 17.67 14.81
CA ALA A 82 -18.66 17.66 14.55
C ALA A 82 -19.05 18.51 13.34
N GLN A 83 -18.45 19.70 13.19
CA GLN A 83 -18.65 20.55 12.01
C GLN A 83 -18.19 19.89 10.72
N PHE A 84 -17.04 19.20 10.74
CA PHE A 84 -16.58 18.46 9.58
C PHE A 84 -17.53 17.31 9.19
N LYS A 85 -18.13 16.64 10.18
CA LYS A 85 -19.13 15.59 9.93
C LYS A 85 -20.42 16.11 9.25
N GLU A 86 -20.74 17.39 9.44
CA GLU A 86 -21.91 18.04 8.85
C GLU A 86 -21.66 18.62 7.44
N MET A 87 -20.41 18.65 6.98
CA MET A 87 -20.07 19.18 5.65
C MET A 87 -20.60 18.26 4.54
N GLU A 88 -21.08 18.89 3.46
CA GLU A 88 -21.50 18.17 2.27
C GLU A 88 -20.34 17.34 1.69
N ASN A 89 -20.61 16.09 1.30
CA ASN A 89 -19.65 15.13 0.77
C ASN A 89 -18.60 14.62 1.78
N VAL A 90 -18.72 14.91 3.05
CA VAL A 90 -17.92 14.27 4.11
C VAL A 90 -18.67 13.04 4.61
N VAL A 91 -18.11 11.86 4.40
CA VAL A 91 -18.70 10.57 4.82
C VAL A 91 -18.39 10.28 6.28
N ALA A 92 -17.18 10.60 6.71
CA ALA A 92 -16.73 10.44 8.09
C ALA A 92 -15.67 11.49 8.43
N ALA A 93 -15.61 11.89 9.69
CA ALA A 93 -14.52 12.68 10.25
C ALA A 93 -14.21 12.16 11.64
N THR A 94 -12.94 12.02 11.96
CA THR A 94 -12.46 11.48 13.24
C THR A 94 -11.21 12.19 13.70
N PRO A 95 -11.04 12.45 14.99
CA PRO A 95 -9.75 12.85 15.52
C PRO A 95 -8.78 11.65 15.41
N LEU A 96 -7.53 11.93 15.08
CA LEU A 96 -6.46 10.92 15.08
C LEU A 96 -5.50 11.21 16.24
N TYR A 97 -5.52 10.37 17.24
CA TYR A 97 -4.58 10.40 18.37
C TYR A 97 -3.41 9.48 18.10
N ASN A 98 -2.27 10.03 17.71
CA ASN A 98 -1.05 9.28 17.50
C ASN A 98 -0.27 9.10 18.81
N PHE A 99 -0.17 7.89 19.28
CA PHE A 99 0.61 7.51 20.45
C PHE A 99 1.99 7.00 20.03
N GLN A 100 2.86 7.88 19.56
CA GLN A 100 4.20 7.54 19.05
C GLN A 100 5.24 7.13 20.11
N SER A 101 4.92 7.13 21.37
CA SER A 101 5.83 6.77 22.44
C SER A 101 5.14 5.90 23.49
N MET A 102 4.14 5.18 23.07
CA MET A 102 3.42 4.26 23.93
C MET A 102 4.29 3.02 24.15
N ASN A 103 5.17 3.10 25.17
CA ASN A 103 5.98 1.96 25.60
C ASN A 103 5.07 0.90 26.22
N ALA A 104 4.26 0.24 25.40
CA ALA A 104 3.36 -0.81 25.83
C ALA A 104 3.91 -2.17 25.45
N ASN A 105 3.96 -3.08 26.41
CA ASN A 105 4.26 -4.47 26.16
C ASN A 105 2.96 -5.24 26.00
N VAL A 106 2.73 -5.79 24.81
CA VAL A 106 1.58 -6.60 24.52
C VAL A 106 1.96 -8.05 24.73
N VAL A 107 1.14 -8.77 25.49
CA VAL A 107 1.39 -10.17 25.83
C VAL A 107 0.29 -11.07 25.31
N ALA A 108 0.64 -12.29 24.95
CA ALA A 108 -0.28 -13.28 24.44
C ALA A 108 0.05 -14.70 24.91
N GLY A 109 -0.94 -15.59 24.82
CA GLY A 109 -0.79 -16.99 25.17
C GLY A 109 -0.95 -17.29 26.65
N LYS A 110 -0.79 -18.58 27.03
CA LYS A 110 -0.91 -19.00 28.45
C LYS A 110 0.30 -18.47 29.24
N LYS A 111 0.02 -17.78 30.36
CA LYS A 111 1.03 -17.20 31.26
C LYS A 111 1.96 -16.22 30.52
N ASP A 112 1.39 -15.40 29.65
CA ASP A 112 2.10 -14.33 28.93
C ASP A 112 3.37 -14.82 28.22
N ARG A 113 3.25 -15.99 27.58
CA ARG A 113 4.39 -16.66 26.96
C ARG A 113 4.99 -15.88 25.80
N TYR A 114 4.14 -15.17 25.08
CA TYR A 114 4.57 -14.38 23.93
C TYR A 114 4.45 -12.90 24.26
N SER A 115 5.43 -12.14 23.87
CA SER A 115 5.41 -10.69 24.07
C SER A 115 5.88 -9.96 22.81
N MET A 116 5.33 -8.79 22.59
CA MET A 116 5.81 -7.85 21.58
C MET A 116 5.79 -6.44 22.15
N TYR A 117 6.68 -5.62 21.64
CA TYR A 117 6.73 -4.21 22.00
C TYR A 117 5.92 -3.40 21.00
N MET A 118 4.93 -2.66 21.48
CA MET A 118 4.11 -1.79 20.65
C MET A 118 4.64 -0.36 20.72
N TYR A 119 5.14 0.11 19.56
CA TYR A 119 5.72 1.46 19.47
C TYR A 119 4.69 2.51 19.05
N ASN A 120 3.70 2.13 18.28
CA ASN A 120 2.72 3.04 17.72
C ASN A 120 1.30 2.49 17.92
N ALA A 121 0.43 3.35 18.36
CA ALA A 121 -1.02 3.13 18.36
C ALA A 121 -1.70 4.39 17.85
N VAL A 122 -2.83 4.21 17.17
CA VAL A 122 -3.66 5.31 16.68
C VAL A 122 -5.04 5.13 17.29
N GLY A 123 -5.51 6.17 17.98
CA GLY A 123 -6.89 6.24 18.44
C GLY A 123 -7.74 6.99 17.43
N MET A 124 -8.92 6.47 17.14
CA MET A 124 -9.91 7.09 16.27
C MET A 124 -11.32 6.70 16.68
N ASP A 125 -12.32 7.43 16.17
CA ASP A 125 -13.72 7.06 16.36
C ASP A 125 -14.02 5.74 15.67
N VAL A 126 -14.73 4.87 16.36
CA VAL A 126 -15.07 3.52 15.86
C VAL A 126 -15.92 3.59 14.59
N ASP A 127 -16.82 4.56 14.51
CA ASP A 127 -17.74 4.74 13.39
C ASP A 127 -17.03 5.24 12.10
N ALA A 128 -15.78 5.71 12.22
CA ALA A 128 -14.98 6.17 11.10
C ALA A 128 -14.12 5.08 10.46
N ILE A 129 -13.93 3.94 11.12
CA ILE A 129 -13.02 2.87 10.68
C ILE A 129 -13.42 2.30 9.32
N GLU A 130 -14.67 1.92 9.17
CA GLU A 130 -15.20 1.33 7.94
C GLU A 130 -15.28 2.34 6.79
N PRO A 131 -15.83 3.57 7.00
CA PRO A 131 -15.84 4.61 5.96
C PRO A 131 -14.45 5.06 5.50
N MET A 132 -13.42 4.92 6.34
CA MET A 132 -12.03 5.21 5.99
C MET A 132 -11.37 4.11 5.17
N GLY A 133 -12.10 3.07 4.75
CA GLY A 133 -11.57 2.03 3.89
C GLY A 133 -10.62 1.05 4.58
N ILE A 134 -10.64 0.97 5.92
CA ILE A 134 -9.86 -0.02 6.66
C ILE A 134 -10.55 -1.38 6.53
N GLU A 135 -10.02 -2.22 5.65
CA GLU A 135 -10.57 -3.55 5.42
C GLU A 135 -10.24 -4.52 6.54
N LEU A 136 -11.23 -5.31 6.95
CA LEU A 136 -11.09 -6.31 7.98
C LEU A 136 -10.81 -7.68 7.36
N VAL A 137 -9.63 -8.22 7.58
CA VAL A 137 -9.24 -9.54 7.09
C VAL A 137 -9.87 -10.66 7.94
N SER A 138 -10.02 -10.43 9.25
CA SER A 138 -10.58 -11.41 10.19
C SER A 138 -11.16 -10.73 11.42
N GLY A 139 -12.18 -11.30 12.00
CA GLY A 139 -12.83 -10.77 13.20
C GLY A 139 -14.09 -9.95 12.90
N SER A 140 -14.32 -8.89 13.65
CA SER A 140 -15.45 -7.96 13.46
C SER A 140 -14.99 -6.52 13.68
N TYR A 141 -15.62 -5.56 13.01
CA TYR A 141 -15.40 -4.16 13.30
C TYR A 141 -15.73 -3.83 14.74
N LEU A 142 -15.03 -2.85 15.27
CA LEU A 142 -15.29 -2.35 16.60
C LEU A 142 -16.67 -1.70 16.62
N THR A 143 -17.42 -1.96 17.66
CA THR A 143 -18.69 -1.29 17.90
C THR A 143 -18.58 -0.40 19.13
N GLY A 144 -19.30 0.73 19.16
CA GLY A 144 -19.29 1.68 20.29
C GLY A 144 -19.75 1.11 21.64
N GLN A 145 -20.06 -0.18 21.71
CA GLN A 145 -20.36 -0.86 22.97
C GLN A 145 -19.07 -1.03 23.77
N SER A 146 -18.97 -0.35 24.91
CA SER A 146 -17.86 -0.51 25.83
C SER A 146 -17.80 -1.94 26.35
N LEU A 147 -16.71 -2.65 26.12
CA LEU A 147 -16.47 -4.01 26.60
C LEU A 147 -16.22 -4.07 28.12
N GLY A 148 -16.63 -3.06 28.88
CA GLY A 148 -16.45 -2.95 30.31
C GLY A 148 -15.29 -2.05 30.71
N ARG A 149 -15.24 -1.67 31.99
CA ARG A 149 -14.32 -0.64 32.52
C ARG A 149 -12.83 -0.90 32.29
N ASN A 150 -12.41 -2.13 31.96
CA ASN A 150 -11.00 -2.51 31.86
C ASN A 150 -10.64 -3.17 30.52
N LYS A 151 -11.46 -3.01 29.49
CA LYS A 151 -11.19 -3.61 28.18
C LYS A 151 -11.38 -2.54 27.09
N ILE A 152 -10.35 -2.33 26.31
CA ILE A 152 -10.36 -1.45 25.14
C ILE A 152 -10.27 -2.35 23.91
N PRO A 153 -11.25 -2.35 23.02
CA PRO A 153 -11.16 -3.10 21.78
C PRO A 153 -10.12 -2.47 20.88
N VAL A 154 -9.35 -3.29 20.18
CA VAL A 154 -8.31 -2.84 19.26
C VAL A 154 -8.39 -3.61 17.95
N LEU A 155 -8.09 -2.95 16.84
CA LEU A 155 -7.75 -3.57 15.58
C LEU A 155 -6.23 -3.65 15.49
N VAL A 156 -5.73 -4.78 15.02
CA VAL A 156 -4.29 -4.99 14.84
C VAL A 156 -4.01 -5.32 13.38
N GLY A 157 -2.86 -4.90 12.88
CA GLY A 157 -2.44 -5.28 11.53
C GLY A 157 -2.23 -6.78 11.42
N GLU A 158 -2.40 -7.34 10.23
CA GLU A 158 -2.26 -8.78 9.96
C GLU A 158 -0.88 -9.30 10.39
N ASP A 159 0.17 -8.54 10.11
CA ASP A 159 1.56 -8.90 10.44
C ASP A 159 1.90 -8.81 11.93
N THR A 160 1.00 -8.26 12.76
CA THR A 160 1.25 -8.11 14.21
C THR A 160 1.48 -9.46 14.88
N ALA A 161 0.83 -10.51 14.42
CA ALA A 161 0.99 -11.86 14.97
C ALA A 161 2.43 -12.39 14.83
N TYR A 162 3.15 -11.98 13.79
CA TYR A 162 4.52 -12.41 13.53
C TYR A 162 5.58 -11.63 14.32
N GLN A 163 5.19 -10.55 15.01
CA GLN A 163 6.08 -9.72 15.83
C GLN A 163 6.22 -10.24 17.26
N PHE A 164 5.43 -11.24 17.66
CA PHE A 164 5.51 -11.82 18.98
C PHE A 164 6.72 -12.73 19.14
N GLU A 165 7.50 -12.49 20.19
CA GLU A 165 8.64 -13.31 20.57
C GLU A 165 8.29 -14.23 21.74
N ASP A 166 8.85 -15.46 21.76
CA ASP A 166 8.70 -16.40 22.87
C ASP A 166 9.60 -16.00 24.03
N THR A 167 9.02 -15.55 25.13
CA THR A 167 9.77 -15.09 26.33
C THR A 167 10.45 -16.22 27.11
N LYS A 168 10.21 -17.50 26.72
CA LYS A 168 10.79 -18.67 27.40
C LYS A 168 11.92 -19.33 26.62
N LYS A 169 12.40 -18.69 25.57
CA LYS A 169 13.54 -19.17 24.80
C LYS A 169 14.85 -18.61 25.29
#